data_5e80adccf05a9d1760e0ccb17e0d0b30
#
_entry.id   5e80adccf05a9d1760e0ccb17e0d0b30
#
_cell.length_a   1.000
_cell.length_b   1.000
_cell.length_c   1.000
_cell.angle_alpha   90.00
_cell.angle_beta   90.00
_cell.angle_gamma   90.00
#
_symmetry.space_group_name_H-M   'P 1'
#
loop_
_entity.id
_entity.type
_entity.pdbx_description
1 polymer ?
#
loop_
_entity_poly.entity_id
_entity_poly.type
_entity_poly.pdbx_seq_one_letter_code
_entity_poly.pdbx_strand_id
1 'polypeptide(L)'
;MNRKLILVMWALVAMTALLSGCKEEVPETPLDKFISRTAILEGQALDDTLHVLARGEAPDNAFANYLLGNRFYAMAGDSARTVGWGDVTVNAWLDSADVYFNAAVAQDSTFLEPMVNLGSLWDDRAEQMGSRQERDGRLANAKRYYLMALDVDPTDEKARCNLGSLYLRQRRVKDAMNEFKTVLEYNEYSALAHYNMAIMFAEEKIYREAIAEWELASKYDPEGDIGERSRDNVKIVQDLMNAPAVGAVK
;
A
#
# COMPACT_ATOMS: atom_id res chain seq x y z
N MET A 1 -7.80 -48.01 11.77
CA MET A 1 -8.47 -46.79 11.45
C MET A 1 -9.64 -47.10 10.50
N ASN A 2 -10.85 -46.79 10.89
CA ASN A 2 -12.10 -47.42 10.34
C ASN A 2 -12.43 -46.77 8.98
N ARG A 3 -12.58 -47.58 7.91
CA ARG A 3 -12.91 -47.11 6.54
C ARG A 3 -14.13 -46.17 6.48
N LYS A 4 -15.06 -46.31 7.42
CA LYS A 4 -16.25 -45.43 7.54
C LYS A 4 -15.89 -44.03 8.03
N LEU A 5 -14.79 -43.86 8.84
CA LEU A 5 -14.34 -42.56 9.32
C LEU A 5 -13.64 -41.76 8.21
N ILE A 6 -12.94 -42.45 7.32
CA ILE A 6 -12.27 -41.83 6.16
C ILE A 6 -13.30 -41.30 5.15
N LEU A 7 -14.37 -42.06 4.89
CA LEU A 7 -15.46 -41.63 3.99
C LEU A 7 -16.25 -40.46 4.55
N VAL A 8 -16.44 -40.37 5.86
CA VAL A 8 -17.10 -39.20 6.50
C VAL A 8 -16.21 -37.96 6.46
N MET A 9 -14.90 -38.12 6.63
CA MET A 9 -13.95 -36.98 6.49
C MET A 9 -13.91 -36.47 5.05
N TRP A 10 -13.92 -37.34 4.04
CA TRP A 10 -13.96 -36.89 2.64
C TRP A 10 -15.31 -36.26 2.24
N ALA A 11 -16.41 -36.73 2.82
CA ALA A 11 -17.72 -36.11 2.62
C ALA A 11 -17.84 -34.73 3.29
N LEU A 12 -17.22 -34.52 4.46
CA LEU A 12 -17.16 -33.23 5.13
C LEU A 12 -16.26 -32.24 4.38
N VAL A 13 -15.12 -32.68 3.84
CA VAL A 13 -14.25 -31.84 3.00
C VAL A 13 -14.93 -31.46 1.69
N ALA A 14 -15.66 -32.40 1.06
CA ALA A 14 -16.43 -32.11 -0.15
C ALA A 14 -17.63 -31.20 0.12
N MET A 15 -18.24 -31.25 1.31
CA MET A 15 -19.41 -30.43 1.67
C MET A 15 -18.99 -29.00 2.07
N THR A 16 -17.78 -28.80 2.62
CA THR A 16 -17.22 -27.46 2.84
C THR A 16 -16.79 -26.78 1.55
N ALA A 17 -16.34 -27.55 0.55
CA ALA A 17 -16.03 -27.03 -0.79
C ALA A 17 -17.28 -26.59 -1.58
N LEU A 18 -18.46 -27.13 -1.26
CA LEU A 18 -19.74 -26.75 -1.90
C LEU A 18 -20.44 -25.56 -1.24
N LEU A 19 -19.98 -25.13 -0.04
CA LEU A 19 -20.51 -23.96 0.67
C LEU A 19 -19.62 -22.73 0.58
N SER A 20 -18.37 -22.86 0.14
CA SER A 20 -17.56 -21.73 -0.31
C SER A 20 -17.96 -21.46 -1.76
N GLY A 21 -18.81 -20.45 -1.99
CA GLY A 21 -19.04 -19.91 -3.32
C GLY A 21 -17.68 -19.72 -4.00
N CYS A 22 -17.59 -20.10 -5.26
CA CYS A 22 -16.40 -20.04 -6.09
C CYS A 22 -15.68 -18.69 -5.88
N LYS A 23 -14.75 -18.61 -4.96
CA LYS A 23 -13.64 -17.66 -5.08
C LYS A 23 -12.80 -18.26 -6.22
N GLU A 24 -12.83 -17.63 -7.39
CA GLU A 24 -11.81 -17.89 -8.39
C GLU A 24 -10.47 -17.77 -7.67
N GLU A 25 -9.73 -18.87 -7.57
CA GLU A 25 -8.38 -18.83 -7.04
C GLU A 25 -7.57 -17.98 -8.02
N VAL A 26 -7.21 -16.78 -7.60
CA VAL A 26 -6.28 -15.94 -8.36
C VAL A 26 -4.98 -16.73 -8.49
N PRO A 27 -4.51 -17.02 -9.71
CA PRO A 27 -3.30 -17.82 -9.89
C PRO A 27 -2.11 -17.13 -9.24
N GLU A 28 -1.32 -17.91 -8.48
CA GLU A 28 -0.09 -17.41 -7.85
C GLU A 28 0.87 -16.79 -8.88
N THR A 29 1.28 -15.57 -8.63
CA THR A 29 2.29 -14.87 -9.45
C THR A 29 3.68 -15.50 -9.26
N PRO A 30 4.66 -15.23 -10.13
CA PRO A 30 6.04 -15.62 -9.92
C PRO A 30 6.62 -15.12 -8.59
N LEU A 31 6.23 -13.92 -8.16
CA LEU A 31 6.62 -13.34 -6.87
C LEU A 31 6.00 -14.11 -5.70
N ASP A 32 4.71 -14.48 -5.77
CA ASP A 32 4.06 -15.28 -4.71
C ASP A 32 4.75 -16.63 -4.53
N LYS A 33 5.14 -17.27 -5.64
CA LYS A 33 5.91 -18.52 -5.60
C LYS A 33 7.29 -18.34 -4.99
N PHE A 34 7.96 -17.22 -5.27
CA PHE A 34 9.24 -16.88 -4.65
C PHE A 34 9.08 -16.67 -3.14
N ILE A 35 8.08 -15.88 -2.72
CA ILE A 35 7.77 -15.63 -1.31
C ILE A 35 7.46 -16.96 -0.61
N SER A 36 6.62 -17.83 -1.19
CA SER A 36 6.28 -19.12 -0.59
C SER A 36 7.50 -20.04 -0.40
N ARG A 37 8.47 -20.03 -1.34
CA ARG A 37 9.73 -20.79 -1.20
C ARG A 37 10.64 -20.26 -0.10
N THR A 38 10.62 -18.96 0.14
CA THR A 38 11.46 -18.31 1.16
C THR A 38 10.79 -18.21 2.53
N ALA A 39 9.46 -18.37 2.60
CA ALA A 39 8.66 -18.24 3.82
C ALA A 39 9.03 -19.22 4.95
N ILE A 40 9.73 -20.31 4.64
CA ILE A 40 10.24 -21.28 5.64
C ILE A 40 11.49 -20.77 6.37
N LEU A 41 12.08 -19.67 5.88
CA LEU A 41 13.30 -19.08 6.45
C LEU A 41 12.91 -17.87 7.29
N GLU A 42 13.57 -17.71 8.44
CA GLU A 42 13.34 -16.59 9.35
C GLU A 42 14.65 -15.94 9.79
N GLY A 43 14.54 -14.68 10.23
CA GLY A 43 15.67 -13.95 10.82
C GLY A 43 16.88 -13.89 9.90
N GLN A 44 18.06 -14.19 10.46
CA GLN A 44 19.34 -14.11 9.77
C GLN A 44 19.44 -15.09 8.57
N ALA A 45 18.86 -16.28 8.67
CA ALA A 45 18.88 -17.25 7.58
C ALA A 45 18.12 -16.75 6.33
N LEU A 46 17.01 -16.05 6.52
CA LEU A 46 16.30 -15.39 5.43
C LEU A 46 17.15 -14.28 4.82
N ASP A 47 17.75 -13.42 5.65
CA ASP A 47 18.58 -12.31 5.19
C ASP A 47 19.78 -12.80 4.37
N ASP A 48 20.53 -13.77 4.88
CA ASP A 48 21.67 -14.32 4.18
C ASP A 48 21.26 -14.92 2.83
N THR A 49 20.14 -15.62 2.79
CA THR A 49 19.58 -16.20 1.56
C THR A 49 19.18 -15.12 0.57
N LEU A 50 18.45 -14.09 0.99
CA LEU A 50 18.04 -12.99 0.12
C LEU A 50 19.26 -12.24 -0.44
N HIS A 51 20.29 -11.99 0.37
CA HIS A 51 21.53 -11.35 -0.08
C HIS A 51 22.30 -12.21 -1.12
N VAL A 52 22.24 -13.53 -1.01
CA VAL A 52 22.82 -14.42 -2.03
C VAL A 52 22.00 -14.38 -3.32
N LEU A 53 20.67 -14.52 -3.23
CA LEU A 53 19.77 -14.51 -4.38
C LEU A 53 19.77 -13.17 -5.11
N ALA A 54 19.85 -12.06 -4.39
CA ALA A 54 19.90 -10.72 -4.97
C ALA A 54 21.08 -10.49 -5.94
N ARG A 55 22.15 -11.28 -5.79
CA ARG A 55 23.34 -11.29 -6.66
C ARG A 55 23.29 -12.38 -7.72
N GLY A 56 22.26 -13.22 -7.70
CA GLY A 56 22.05 -14.33 -8.61
C GLY A 56 21.44 -13.93 -9.95
N GLU A 57 20.73 -14.86 -10.57
CA GLU A 57 20.11 -14.70 -11.88
C GLU A 57 18.61 -14.39 -11.76
N ALA A 58 18.06 -13.80 -12.83
CA ALA A 58 16.64 -13.47 -12.92
C ALA A 58 15.76 -14.75 -12.97
N PRO A 59 14.51 -14.71 -12.48
CA PRO A 59 13.86 -13.56 -11.84
C PRO A 59 14.16 -13.43 -10.34
N ASP A 60 14.80 -14.44 -9.71
CA ASP A 60 14.98 -14.53 -8.26
C ASP A 60 15.79 -13.35 -7.70
N ASN A 61 16.72 -12.79 -8.47
CA ASN A 61 17.50 -11.62 -8.07
C ASN A 61 16.63 -10.36 -7.92
N ALA A 62 15.69 -10.11 -8.84
CA ALA A 62 14.76 -8.99 -8.76
C ALA A 62 13.84 -9.14 -7.52
N PHE A 63 13.28 -10.34 -7.31
CA PHE A 63 12.40 -10.62 -6.17
C PHE A 63 13.15 -10.52 -4.84
N ALA A 64 14.38 -11.03 -4.75
CA ALA A 64 15.19 -10.91 -3.54
C ALA A 64 15.53 -9.45 -3.20
N ASN A 65 15.91 -8.65 -4.21
CA ASN A 65 16.12 -7.21 -4.04
C ASN A 65 14.83 -6.50 -3.60
N TYR A 66 13.69 -6.83 -4.17
CA TYR A 66 12.41 -6.28 -3.74
C TYR A 66 12.10 -6.60 -2.28
N LEU A 67 12.28 -7.85 -1.82
CA LEU A 67 12.04 -8.23 -0.42
C LEU A 67 13.02 -7.55 0.55
N LEU A 68 14.29 -7.42 0.18
CA LEU A 68 15.28 -6.66 0.97
C LEU A 68 14.87 -5.18 1.06
N GLY A 69 14.45 -4.57 -0.06
CA GLY A 69 13.93 -3.21 -0.09
C GLY A 69 12.75 -3.02 0.86
N ASN A 70 11.76 -3.93 0.81
CA ASN A 70 10.60 -3.91 1.72
C ASN A 70 11.01 -3.99 3.19
N ARG A 71 11.98 -4.85 3.50
CA ARG A 71 12.47 -5.01 4.87
C ARG A 71 13.09 -3.73 5.41
N PHE A 72 13.98 -3.10 4.66
CA PHE A 72 14.60 -1.82 5.06
C PHE A 72 13.57 -0.69 5.11
N TYR A 73 12.61 -0.67 4.20
CA TYR A 73 11.55 0.32 4.20
C TYR A 73 10.62 0.17 5.42
N ALA A 74 10.27 -1.07 5.81
CA ALA A 74 9.52 -1.33 7.03
C ALA A 74 10.28 -0.88 8.27
N MET A 75 11.60 -1.16 8.37
CA MET A 75 12.46 -0.68 9.48
C MET A 75 12.49 0.84 9.55
N ALA A 76 12.52 1.53 8.41
CA ALA A 76 12.43 2.99 8.36
C ALA A 76 11.10 3.49 8.91
N GLY A 77 9.97 2.92 8.47
CA GLY A 77 8.63 3.28 8.94
C GLY A 77 8.43 3.04 10.44
N ASP A 78 8.88 1.90 10.95
CA ASP A 78 8.80 1.59 12.38
C ASP A 78 9.64 2.55 13.22
N SER A 79 10.85 2.88 12.79
CA SER A 79 11.72 3.84 13.46
C SER A 79 11.14 5.26 13.38
N ALA A 80 10.60 5.66 12.24
CA ALA A 80 10.04 7.00 12.02
C ALA A 80 8.87 7.33 12.95
N ARG A 81 8.08 6.32 13.35
CA ARG A 81 7.00 6.50 14.33
C ARG A 81 7.50 6.96 15.70
N THR A 82 8.75 6.66 16.03
CA THR A 82 9.36 6.98 17.34
C THR A 82 10.22 8.24 17.27
N VAL A 83 11.07 8.36 16.24
CA VAL A 83 12.08 9.42 16.15
C VAL A 83 11.81 10.43 15.03
N GLY A 84 10.83 10.15 14.17
CA GLY A 84 10.47 11.00 13.02
C GLY A 84 11.28 10.72 11.76
N TRP A 85 10.74 11.13 10.62
CA TRP A 85 11.32 10.88 9.29
C TRP A 85 12.68 11.55 9.04
N GLY A 86 13.04 12.57 9.81
CA GLY A 86 14.31 13.30 9.67
C GLY A 86 15.49 12.66 10.40
N ASP A 87 15.29 11.59 11.16
CA ASP A 87 16.35 10.93 11.92
C ASP A 87 17.39 10.26 11.01
N VAL A 88 18.65 10.26 11.46
CA VAL A 88 19.78 9.71 10.69
C VAL A 88 19.63 8.19 10.46
N THR A 89 19.08 7.46 11.43
CA THR A 89 18.87 6.03 11.33
C THR A 89 17.77 5.71 10.33
N VAL A 90 16.66 6.48 10.36
CA VAL A 90 15.57 6.37 9.38
C VAL A 90 16.09 6.63 7.97
N ASN A 91 16.91 7.67 7.78
CA ASN A 91 17.54 7.96 6.49
C ASN A 91 18.41 6.81 5.98
N ALA A 92 19.21 6.21 6.85
CA ALA A 92 20.07 5.07 6.48
C ALA A 92 19.23 3.85 6.01
N TRP A 93 18.09 3.60 6.66
CA TRP A 93 17.17 2.55 6.21
C TRP A 93 16.48 2.88 4.89
N LEU A 94 16.05 4.13 4.70
CA LEU A 94 15.48 4.60 3.43
C LEU A 94 16.50 4.53 2.29
N ASP A 95 17.78 4.88 2.55
CA ASP A 95 18.85 4.77 1.54
C ASP A 95 19.08 3.31 1.13
N SER A 96 19.06 2.39 2.12
CA SER A 96 19.16 0.96 1.84
C SER A 96 17.98 0.45 1.02
N ALA A 97 16.75 0.82 1.39
CA ALA A 97 15.55 0.47 0.65
C ALA A 97 15.57 1.00 -0.80
N ASP A 98 15.99 2.26 -0.99
CA ASP A 98 16.12 2.88 -2.32
C ASP A 98 17.09 2.10 -3.22
N VAL A 99 18.27 1.71 -2.67
CA VAL A 99 19.25 0.89 -3.41
C VAL A 99 18.65 -0.44 -3.86
N TYR A 100 17.99 -1.16 -2.96
CA TYR A 100 17.45 -2.48 -3.27
C TYR A 100 16.24 -2.40 -4.23
N PHE A 101 15.33 -1.46 -4.06
CA PHE A 101 14.21 -1.29 -5.00
C PHE A 101 14.71 -0.88 -6.39
N ASN A 102 15.68 0.04 -6.49
CA ASN A 102 16.27 0.39 -7.78
C ASN A 102 17.00 -0.80 -8.42
N ALA A 103 17.67 -1.66 -7.65
CA ALA A 103 18.26 -2.88 -8.15
C ALA A 103 17.18 -3.84 -8.71
N ALA A 104 16.06 -4.00 -8.03
CA ALA A 104 14.94 -4.81 -8.52
C ALA A 104 14.39 -4.28 -9.86
N VAL A 105 14.16 -2.98 -9.98
CA VAL A 105 13.70 -2.34 -11.23
C VAL A 105 14.73 -2.46 -12.35
N ALA A 106 16.03 -2.37 -12.03
CA ALA A 106 17.09 -2.52 -13.02
C ALA A 106 17.21 -3.96 -13.56
N GLN A 107 16.89 -4.96 -12.75
CA GLN A 107 16.90 -6.38 -13.11
C GLN A 107 15.64 -6.81 -13.83
N ASP A 108 14.50 -6.21 -13.51
CA ASP A 108 13.23 -6.40 -14.21
C ASP A 108 12.48 -5.05 -14.31
N SER A 109 12.56 -4.45 -15.47
CA SER A 109 11.92 -3.16 -15.76
C SER A 109 10.40 -3.23 -15.90
N THR A 110 9.80 -4.42 -15.79
CA THR A 110 8.35 -4.63 -15.77
C THR A 110 7.84 -4.98 -14.38
N PHE A 111 8.74 -5.05 -13.39
CA PHE A 111 8.39 -5.34 -12.00
C PHE A 111 7.81 -4.10 -11.32
N LEU A 112 6.50 -4.05 -11.25
CA LEU A 112 5.71 -2.88 -10.88
C LEU A 112 5.87 -2.53 -9.38
N GLU A 113 5.83 -3.52 -8.50
CA GLU A 113 5.78 -3.31 -7.05
C GLU A 113 6.97 -2.50 -6.50
N PRO A 114 8.23 -2.74 -6.88
CA PRO A 114 9.32 -1.89 -6.43
C PRO A 114 9.24 -0.45 -6.95
N MET A 115 8.60 -0.19 -8.12
CA MET A 115 8.38 1.17 -8.60
C MET A 115 7.37 1.90 -7.71
N VAL A 116 6.25 1.26 -7.36
CA VAL A 116 5.26 1.84 -6.44
C VAL A 116 5.89 2.13 -5.09
N ASN A 117 6.71 1.20 -4.56
CA ASN A 117 7.39 1.37 -3.29
C ASN A 117 8.46 2.48 -3.31
N LEU A 118 9.18 2.64 -4.44
CA LEU A 118 10.06 3.81 -4.64
C LEU A 118 9.28 5.11 -4.62
N GLY A 119 8.12 5.14 -5.25
CA GLY A 119 7.22 6.30 -5.19
C GLY A 119 6.85 6.64 -3.75
N SER A 120 6.40 5.64 -2.97
CA SER A 120 6.04 5.82 -1.56
C SER A 120 7.23 6.26 -0.70
N LEU A 121 8.40 5.65 -0.90
CA LEU A 121 9.64 6.02 -0.21
C LEU A 121 10.01 7.49 -0.44
N TRP A 122 9.94 7.97 -1.67
CA TRP A 122 10.24 9.36 -1.99
C TRP A 122 9.16 10.34 -1.49
N ASP A 123 7.90 9.88 -1.39
CA ASP A 123 6.80 10.63 -0.77
C ASP A 123 7.02 10.78 0.74
N ASP A 124 7.42 9.71 1.45
CA ASP A 124 7.78 9.75 2.87
C ASP A 124 9.01 10.64 3.13
N ARG A 125 10.01 10.60 2.25
CA ARG A 125 11.15 11.53 2.31
C ARG A 125 10.72 13.00 2.21
N ALA A 126 9.61 13.31 1.55
CA ALA A 126 9.10 14.66 1.46
C ALA A 126 8.54 15.19 2.80
N GLU A 127 8.28 14.32 3.79
CA GLU A 127 7.92 14.70 5.16
C GLU A 127 9.14 15.16 5.99
N GLN A 128 10.35 14.91 5.52
CA GLN A 128 11.56 15.34 6.22
C GLN A 128 11.69 16.86 6.20
N MET A 129 12.23 17.41 7.29
CA MET A 129 12.59 18.84 7.35
C MET A 129 13.54 19.19 6.21
N GLY A 130 13.34 20.34 5.62
CA GLY A 130 14.16 20.82 4.51
C GLY A 130 13.55 22.06 3.85
N SER A 131 14.24 22.58 2.86
CA SER A 131 13.73 23.69 2.05
C SER A 131 12.54 23.24 1.19
N ARG A 132 11.72 24.19 0.78
CA ARG A 132 10.63 23.94 -0.17
C ARG A 132 11.14 23.27 -1.46
N GLN A 133 12.29 23.70 -1.95
CA GLN A 133 12.88 23.14 -3.17
C GLN A 133 13.26 21.66 -3.00
N GLU A 134 13.81 21.26 -1.85
CA GLU A 134 14.14 19.87 -1.55
C GLU A 134 12.87 19.02 -1.47
N ARG A 135 11.83 19.50 -0.79
CA ARG A 135 10.54 18.84 -0.71
C ARG A 135 9.91 18.66 -2.10
N ASP A 136 9.88 19.72 -2.90
CA ASP A 136 9.32 19.68 -4.26
C ASP A 136 10.11 18.69 -5.14
N GLY A 137 11.44 18.61 -4.97
CA GLY A 137 12.30 17.62 -5.65
C GLY A 137 11.97 16.17 -5.24
N ARG A 138 11.75 15.93 -3.95
CA ARG A 138 11.36 14.60 -3.43
C ARG A 138 9.98 14.18 -3.96
N LEU A 139 8.98 15.08 -3.96
CA LEU A 139 7.67 14.84 -4.54
C LEU A 139 7.74 14.61 -6.08
N ALA A 140 8.65 15.28 -6.77
CA ALA A 140 8.88 15.03 -8.19
C ALA A 140 9.45 13.62 -8.46
N ASN A 141 10.35 13.13 -7.60
CA ASN A 141 10.84 11.76 -7.66
C ASN A 141 9.71 10.74 -7.38
N ALA A 142 8.90 10.94 -6.33
CA ALA A 142 7.75 10.11 -6.05
C ALA A 142 6.81 10.01 -7.27
N LYS A 143 6.44 11.16 -7.84
CA LYS A 143 5.61 11.21 -9.04
C LYS A 143 6.21 10.43 -10.20
N ARG A 144 7.52 10.57 -10.45
CA ARG A 144 8.21 9.86 -11.53
C ARG A 144 8.06 8.35 -11.40
N TYR A 145 8.24 7.80 -10.19
CA TYR A 145 8.12 6.37 -9.96
C TYR A 145 6.67 5.87 -10.08
N TYR A 146 5.68 6.62 -9.58
CA TYR A 146 4.28 6.25 -9.80
C TYR A 146 3.91 6.25 -11.28
N LEU A 147 4.39 7.22 -12.06
CA LEU A 147 4.17 7.23 -13.50
C LEU A 147 4.89 6.08 -14.20
N MET A 148 6.10 5.70 -13.78
CA MET A 148 6.78 4.50 -14.30
C MET A 148 5.97 3.23 -14.05
N ALA A 149 5.38 3.09 -12.85
CA ALA A 149 4.50 1.98 -12.55
C ALA A 149 3.25 1.97 -13.47
N LEU A 150 2.65 3.13 -13.69
CA LEU A 150 1.48 3.29 -14.56
C LEU A 150 1.80 3.12 -16.06
N ASP A 151 3.05 3.29 -16.48
CA ASP A 151 3.51 2.94 -17.83
C ASP A 151 3.57 1.42 -18.03
N VAL A 152 3.85 0.65 -16.96
CA VAL A 152 3.83 -0.82 -16.97
C VAL A 152 2.39 -1.34 -16.89
N ASP A 153 1.62 -0.87 -15.91
CA ASP A 153 0.20 -1.19 -15.75
C ASP A 153 -0.64 0.09 -15.52
N PRO A 154 -1.30 0.59 -16.57
CA PRO A 154 -2.16 1.77 -16.45
C PRO A 154 -3.34 1.60 -15.49
N THR A 155 -3.65 0.38 -15.07
CA THR A 155 -4.77 0.09 -14.18
C THR A 155 -4.34 -0.18 -12.73
N ASP A 156 -3.04 -0.10 -12.41
CA ASP A 156 -2.58 -0.31 -11.06
C ASP A 156 -3.21 0.68 -10.07
N GLU A 157 -4.01 0.12 -9.19
CA GLU A 157 -4.80 0.87 -8.22
C GLU A 157 -3.92 1.61 -7.21
N LYS A 158 -2.85 0.97 -6.73
CA LYS A 158 -1.95 1.55 -5.73
C LYS A 158 -1.18 2.72 -6.30
N ALA A 159 -0.60 2.56 -7.49
CA ALA A 159 0.12 3.64 -8.16
C ALA A 159 -0.77 4.85 -8.41
N ARG A 160 -2.01 4.64 -8.90
CA ARG A 160 -2.96 5.73 -9.13
C ARG A 160 -3.41 6.40 -7.84
N CYS A 161 -3.79 5.64 -6.83
CA CYS A 161 -4.22 6.19 -5.55
C CYS A 161 -3.09 6.99 -4.88
N ASN A 162 -1.84 6.48 -4.93
CA ASN A 162 -0.70 7.18 -4.39
C ASN A 162 -0.37 8.46 -5.18
N LEU A 163 -0.48 8.43 -6.52
CA LEU A 163 -0.33 9.62 -7.36
C LEU A 163 -1.42 10.67 -7.04
N GLY A 164 -2.66 10.23 -6.82
CA GLY A 164 -3.75 11.10 -6.38
C GLY A 164 -3.46 11.75 -5.03
N SER A 165 -3.01 10.97 -4.05
CA SER A 165 -2.61 11.47 -2.72
C SER A 165 -1.45 12.47 -2.80
N LEU A 166 -0.47 12.21 -3.67
CA LEU A 166 0.62 13.15 -3.95
C LEU A 166 0.09 14.47 -4.53
N TYR A 167 -0.91 14.43 -5.42
CA TYR A 167 -1.55 15.65 -5.92
C TYR A 167 -2.29 16.41 -4.82
N LEU A 168 -2.93 15.73 -3.84
CA LEU A 168 -3.53 16.40 -2.67
C LEU A 168 -2.48 17.16 -1.86
N ARG A 169 -1.33 16.57 -1.59
CA ARG A 169 -0.21 17.25 -0.91
C ARG A 169 0.26 18.49 -1.66
N GLN A 170 0.13 18.51 -2.98
CA GLN A 170 0.43 19.66 -3.85
C GLN A 170 -0.75 20.64 -3.99
N ARG A 171 -1.87 20.44 -3.27
CA ARG A 171 -3.11 21.21 -3.39
C ARG A 171 -3.75 21.17 -4.78
N ARG A 172 -3.48 20.12 -5.53
CA ARG A 172 -4.01 19.86 -6.86
C ARG A 172 -5.24 18.95 -6.79
N VAL A 173 -6.28 19.40 -6.09
CA VAL A 173 -7.47 18.59 -5.74
C VAL A 173 -8.17 18.01 -6.98
N LYS A 174 -8.24 18.77 -8.09
CA LYS A 174 -8.86 18.27 -9.33
C LYS A 174 -8.10 17.09 -9.94
N ASP A 175 -6.77 17.17 -9.93
CA ASP A 175 -5.91 16.09 -10.45
C ASP A 175 -6.03 14.85 -9.57
N ALA A 176 -6.04 15.02 -8.25
CA ALA A 176 -6.27 13.93 -7.31
C ALA A 176 -7.62 13.23 -7.53
N MET A 177 -8.69 14.01 -7.65
CA MET A 177 -10.04 13.49 -7.94
C MET A 177 -10.07 12.68 -9.24
N ASN A 178 -9.36 13.14 -10.27
CA ASN A 178 -9.31 12.43 -11.55
C ASN A 178 -8.64 11.08 -11.40
N GLU A 179 -7.51 11.00 -10.68
CA GLU A 179 -6.84 9.70 -10.45
C GLU A 179 -7.73 8.72 -9.68
N PHE A 180 -8.39 9.16 -8.61
CA PHE A 180 -9.29 8.29 -7.84
C PHE A 180 -10.51 7.85 -8.65
N LYS A 181 -11.12 8.76 -9.44
CA LYS A 181 -12.22 8.39 -10.33
C LYS A 181 -11.80 7.41 -11.40
N THR A 182 -10.61 7.55 -11.96
CA THR A 182 -10.08 6.59 -12.93
C THR A 182 -9.95 5.20 -12.31
N VAL A 183 -9.57 5.07 -11.03
CA VAL A 183 -9.60 3.77 -10.34
C VAL A 183 -11.04 3.24 -10.30
N LEU A 184 -12.02 4.06 -9.90
CA LEU A 184 -13.40 3.62 -9.77
C LEU A 184 -14.09 3.32 -11.10
N GLU A 185 -13.57 3.80 -12.24
CA GLU A 185 -14.08 3.47 -13.58
C GLU A 185 -13.83 1.98 -13.95
N TYR A 186 -12.75 1.36 -13.46
CA TYR A 186 -12.48 -0.05 -13.71
C TYR A 186 -12.61 -0.95 -12.49
N ASN A 187 -12.62 -0.39 -11.28
CA ASN A 187 -12.91 -1.10 -10.04
C ASN A 187 -13.80 -0.26 -9.12
N GLU A 188 -15.10 -0.30 -9.34
CA GLU A 188 -16.08 0.45 -8.52
C GLU A 188 -16.13 0.01 -7.04
N TYR A 189 -15.49 -1.12 -6.70
CA TYR A 189 -15.43 -1.67 -5.35
C TYR A 189 -14.07 -1.39 -4.66
N SER A 190 -13.24 -0.53 -5.23
CA SER A 190 -11.94 -0.18 -4.65
C SER A 190 -12.09 0.51 -3.30
N ALA A 191 -11.85 -0.23 -2.22
CA ALA A 191 -11.81 0.33 -0.88
C ALA A 191 -10.74 1.43 -0.75
N LEU A 192 -9.59 1.25 -1.41
CA LEU A 192 -8.49 2.22 -1.40
C LEU A 192 -8.87 3.54 -2.08
N ALA A 193 -9.54 3.50 -3.24
CA ALA A 193 -9.96 4.71 -3.95
C ALA A 193 -11.03 5.46 -3.14
N HIS A 194 -12.05 4.78 -2.62
CA HIS A 194 -13.05 5.38 -1.75
C HIS A 194 -12.42 6.00 -0.50
N TYR A 195 -11.49 5.32 0.16
CA TYR A 195 -10.77 5.84 1.32
C TYR A 195 -10.02 7.15 1.00
N ASN A 196 -9.30 7.20 -0.13
CA ASN A 196 -8.56 8.39 -0.53
C ASN A 196 -9.48 9.54 -0.97
N MET A 197 -10.61 9.25 -1.63
CA MET A 197 -11.65 10.25 -1.92
C MET A 197 -12.23 10.84 -0.65
N ALA A 198 -12.47 10.01 0.35
CA ALA A 198 -12.96 10.47 1.66
C ALA A 198 -11.97 11.42 2.34
N ILE A 199 -10.67 11.09 2.33
CA ILE A 199 -9.61 11.98 2.83
C ILE A 199 -9.66 13.32 2.08
N MET A 200 -9.72 13.30 0.75
CA MET A 200 -9.81 14.51 -0.07
C MET A 200 -11.02 15.37 0.33
N PHE A 201 -12.20 14.78 0.47
CA PHE A 201 -13.40 15.51 0.89
C PHE A 201 -13.28 16.06 2.32
N ALA A 202 -12.66 15.30 3.23
CA ALA A 202 -12.45 15.75 4.60
C ALA A 202 -11.49 16.94 4.70
N GLU A 203 -10.40 16.95 3.91
CA GLU A 203 -9.46 18.08 3.82
C GLU A 203 -10.15 19.36 3.28
N GLU A 204 -11.09 19.21 2.33
CA GLU A 204 -11.90 20.29 1.81
C GLU A 204 -13.10 20.63 2.72
N LYS A 205 -13.23 19.99 3.91
CA LYS A 205 -14.31 20.14 4.89
C LYS A 205 -15.71 19.77 4.35
N ILE A 206 -15.76 18.95 3.34
CA ILE A 206 -16.99 18.40 2.76
C ILE A 206 -17.32 17.08 3.49
N TYR A 207 -17.65 17.21 4.78
CA TYR A 207 -17.68 16.08 5.72
C TYR A 207 -18.74 15.02 5.42
N ARG A 208 -19.87 15.40 4.80
CA ARG A 208 -20.94 14.43 4.48
C ARG A 208 -20.50 13.47 3.38
N GLU A 209 -19.86 13.99 2.37
CA GLU A 209 -19.29 13.22 1.27
C GLU A 209 -18.11 12.36 1.76
N ALA A 210 -17.27 12.91 2.64
CA ALA A 210 -16.20 12.15 3.26
C ALA A 210 -16.73 10.92 4.03
N ILE A 211 -17.78 11.09 4.83
CA ILE A 211 -18.41 9.98 5.56
C ILE A 211 -18.96 8.94 4.58
N ALA A 212 -19.68 9.36 3.54
CA ALA A 212 -20.24 8.43 2.55
C ALA A 212 -19.16 7.59 1.87
N GLU A 213 -18.04 8.19 1.49
CA GLU A 213 -16.92 7.49 0.87
C GLU A 213 -16.21 6.54 1.85
N TRP A 214 -16.00 6.92 3.13
CA TRP A 214 -15.46 6.00 4.14
C TRP A 214 -16.41 4.84 4.45
N GLU A 215 -17.73 5.05 4.43
CA GLU A 215 -18.71 3.97 4.58
C GLU A 215 -18.60 2.96 3.42
N LEU A 216 -18.39 3.43 2.17
CA LEU A 216 -18.13 2.56 1.03
C LEU A 216 -16.79 1.81 1.19
N ALA A 217 -15.72 2.50 1.59
CA ALA A 217 -14.43 1.87 1.84
C ALA A 217 -14.54 0.77 2.89
N SER A 218 -15.23 1.04 4.02
CA SER A 218 -15.48 0.04 5.06
C SER A 218 -16.34 -1.13 4.60
N LYS A 219 -17.29 -0.89 3.71
CA LYS A 219 -18.15 -1.93 3.13
C LYS A 219 -17.37 -2.88 2.22
N TYR A 220 -16.42 -2.34 1.46
CA TYR A 220 -15.65 -3.11 0.48
C TYR A 220 -14.39 -3.77 1.08
N ASP A 221 -13.96 -3.33 2.26
CA ASP A 221 -12.86 -3.93 3.04
C ASP A 221 -13.28 -4.13 4.52
N PRO A 222 -14.29 -4.98 4.80
CA PRO A 222 -14.89 -5.04 6.14
C PRO A 222 -13.93 -5.54 7.22
N GLU A 223 -13.00 -6.42 6.89
CA GLU A 223 -12.05 -7.06 7.82
C GLU A 223 -10.62 -6.54 7.68
N GLY A 224 -10.33 -5.67 6.72
CA GLY A 224 -9.00 -5.16 6.46
C GLY A 224 -8.74 -3.79 7.09
N ASP A 225 -7.49 -3.36 7.00
CA ASP A 225 -6.98 -2.13 7.60
C ASP A 225 -7.70 -0.87 7.08
N ILE A 226 -8.04 -0.84 5.77
CA ILE A 226 -8.72 0.29 5.16
C ILE A 226 -10.11 0.45 5.77
N GLY A 227 -10.84 -0.66 5.92
CA GLY A 227 -12.16 -0.65 6.51
C GLY A 227 -12.17 -0.26 7.97
N GLU A 228 -11.21 -0.74 8.77
CA GLU A 228 -11.06 -0.36 10.18
C GLU A 228 -10.79 1.15 10.30
N ARG A 229 -9.79 1.66 9.58
CA ARG A 229 -9.45 3.09 9.57
C ARG A 229 -10.59 3.96 9.05
N SER A 230 -11.37 3.48 8.09
CA SER A 230 -12.54 4.18 7.58
C SER A 230 -13.61 4.35 8.66
N ARG A 231 -13.92 3.28 9.41
CA ARG A 231 -14.88 3.34 10.53
C ARG A 231 -14.44 4.33 11.62
N ASP A 232 -13.15 4.37 11.92
CA ASP A 232 -12.62 5.30 12.91
C ASP A 232 -12.70 6.76 12.43
N ASN A 233 -12.35 7.02 11.15
CA ASN A 233 -12.46 8.34 10.56
C ASN A 233 -13.92 8.85 10.53
N VAL A 234 -14.89 7.98 10.23
CA VAL A 234 -16.32 8.33 10.32
C VAL A 234 -16.69 8.82 11.69
N LYS A 235 -16.29 8.10 12.76
CA LYS A 235 -16.56 8.52 14.15
C LYS A 235 -15.94 9.88 14.45
N ILE A 236 -14.65 10.06 14.11
CA ILE A 236 -13.93 11.32 14.35
C ILE A 236 -14.66 12.51 13.70
N VAL A 237 -15.07 12.34 12.44
CA VAL A 237 -15.73 13.42 11.69
C VAL A 237 -17.16 13.67 12.19
N GLN A 238 -17.91 12.63 12.57
CA GLN A 238 -19.23 12.77 13.19
C GLN A 238 -19.14 13.52 14.52
N ASP A 239 -18.16 13.19 15.37
CA ASP A 239 -17.92 13.89 16.63
C ASP A 239 -17.55 15.36 16.39
N LEU A 240 -16.73 15.64 15.38
CA LEU A 240 -16.38 17.01 14.98
C LEU A 240 -17.62 17.82 14.51
N MET A 241 -18.51 17.19 13.75
CA MET A 241 -19.74 17.84 13.27
C MET A 241 -20.77 18.10 14.38
N ASN A 242 -20.78 17.26 15.41
CA ASN A 242 -21.68 17.35 16.56
C ASN A 242 -21.12 18.20 17.71
N ALA A 243 -19.84 18.58 17.64
CA ALA A 243 -19.21 19.39 18.68
C ALA A 243 -19.91 20.77 18.77
N PRO A 244 -20.26 21.24 19.98
CA PRO A 244 -20.86 22.57 20.13
C PRO A 244 -19.89 23.63 19.64
N ALA A 245 -20.40 24.61 18.86
CA ALA A 245 -19.58 25.71 18.36
C ALA A 245 -18.85 26.38 19.54
N VAL A 246 -17.53 26.27 19.55
CA VAL A 246 -16.68 26.93 20.55
C VAL A 246 -16.81 28.45 20.31
N GLY A 247 -17.66 29.11 21.09
CA GLY A 247 -17.82 30.57 20.96
C GLY A 247 -19.16 31.18 21.35
N ALA A 248 -20.10 30.40 21.90
CA ALA A 248 -21.32 30.99 22.47
C ALA A 248 -21.21 31.20 23.98
N VAL A 249 -20.15 31.85 24.46
CA VAL A 249 -20.16 32.46 25.78
C VAL A 249 -20.65 33.89 25.59
N LYS A 250 -21.88 34.14 26.08
CA LYS A 250 -22.49 35.48 26.18
C LYS A 250 -21.74 36.32 27.20
#